data_0f63916f4dfe49e7a0fcecad66d07e22
#
_entry.id   0f63916f4dfe49e7a0fcecad66d07e22
#
_cell.length_a   1.000
_cell.length_b   1.000
_cell.length_c   1.000
_cell.angle_alpha   90.00
_cell.angle_beta   90.00
_cell.angle_gamma   90.00
#
_symmetry.space_group_name_H-M   'P 1'
#
loop_
_entity.id
_entity.type
_entity.pdbx_description
1 polymer ?
#
loop_
_entity_poly.entity_id
_entity_poly.type
_entity_poly.pdbx_seq_one_letter_code
_entity_poly.pdbx_strand_id
1 'polypeptide(L)'
;AHSDAEAKWSKSLPFAMWKQSASLAASLAQAIDDSPEFHGIAVTMTGELADCFSTRAHGVACILEQVTRVFPAPLVYVYCVDGNWRSPSQAARDPWIAAASNWHALANWSRRFLPKPRVKDQEAQGVLVDIGSTTIDVIRLAANGVKTASKTDSDRLKRRELIYTGIERSNLCGLVRSVPLHGKRCPLMNEQFATTRDAYLWLGFLDECPEDKDTADSQPATREHARFRLARIVGEDGSTLADSDIDAIGQCVMNQQVKLLRKSLEKVLGKVPGDRQVSHIISSGHGGFLLRQTLEDGSLAQRFGLQEQIWLEDRLGQEHSRSAPAYAVSQLAAENLQV
;
A
#
# COMPACT_ATOMS: atom_id res chain seq x y z
N ALA A 1 -11.88 24.98 12.37
CA ALA A 1 -11.84 23.62 12.93
C ALA A 1 -12.82 22.80 12.10
N HIS A 2 -12.33 22.03 11.14
CA HIS A 2 -13.12 20.97 10.53
C HIS A 2 -13.14 19.84 11.56
N SER A 3 -14.30 19.50 12.09
CA SER A 3 -14.49 18.24 12.79
C SER A 3 -14.26 17.17 11.75
N ASP A 4 -13.14 16.44 11.84
CA ASP A 4 -13.00 15.19 11.14
C ASP A 4 -14.20 14.35 11.58
N ALA A 5 -15.09 14.01 10.65
CA ALA A 5 -16.13 13.03 10.92
C ALA A 5 -15.38 11.73 11.20
N GLU A 6 -15.26 11.36 12.48
CA GLU A 6 -14.62 10.11 12.86
C GLU A 6 -15.33 8.98 12.12
N ALA A 7 -14.56 8.18 11.38
CA ALA A 7 -15.11 6.96 10.83
C ALA A 7 -15.53 6.07 11.98
N LYS A 8 -16.81 5.83 12.11
CA LYS A 8 -17.40 5.07 13.22
C LYS A 8 -17.22 3.56 13.06
N TRP A 9 -16.80 3.11 11.89
CA TRP A 9 -16.75 1.71 11.53
C TRP A 9 -15.75 1.43 10.43
N SER A 10 -15.03 0.32 10.52
CA SER A 10 -14.10 -0.18 9.52
C SER A 10 -14.14 -1.70 9.51
N LYS A 11 -14.09 -2.32 8.34
CA LYS A 11 -14.05 -3.78 8.18
C LYS A 11 -13.13 -4.14 7.03
N SER A 12 -12.20 -5.04 7.28
CA SER A 12 -11.29 -5.57 6.27
C SER A 12 -11.60 -7.06 6.07
N LEU A 13 -11.89 -7.44 4.82
CA LEU A 13 -12.13 -8.82 4.45
C LEU A 13 -11.02 -9.30 3.50
N PRO A 14 -10.37 -10.46 3.77
CA PRO A 14 -9.49 -11.10 2.82
C PRO A 14 -10.26 -11.47 1.55
N PHE A 15 -9.78 -11.04 0.38
CA PHE A 15 -10.43 -11.33 -0.89
C PHE A 15 -9.42 -11.54 -2.01
N ALA A 16 -9.33 -12.78 -2.50
CA ALA A 16 -8.43 -13.15 -3.59
C ALA A 16 -9.12 -12.91 -4.94
N MET A 17 -9.05 -11.68 -5.46
CA MET A 17 -9.69 -11.28 -6.72
C MET A 17 -9.41 -12.26 -7.87
N TRP A 18 -8.17 -12.73 -8.00
CA TRP A 18 -7.75 -13.66 -9.06
C TRP A 18 -8.36 -15.05 -8.97
N LYS A 19 -8.85 -15.46 -7.78
CA LYS A 19 -9.48 -16.78 -7.56
C LYS A 19 -11.00 -16.71 -7.58
N GLN A 20 -11.59 -15.58 -7.18
CA GLN A 20 -13.02 -15.52 -6.86
C GLN A 20 -13.68 -14.18 -7.24
N SER A 21 -13.27 -13.58 -8.35
CA SER A 21 -13.82 -12.29 -8.82
C SER A 21 -15.34 -12.26 -8.94
N ALA A 22 -15.96 -13.39 -9.30
CA ALA A 22 -17.42 -13.52 -9.39
C ALA A 22 -18.15 -13.40 -8.04
N SER A 23 -17.46 -13.64 -6.92
CA SER A 23 -18.01 -13.58 -5.56
C SER A 23 -17.89 -12.20 -4.92
N LEU A 24 -17.35 -11.19 -5.64
CA LEU A 24 -17.10 -9.86 -5.08
C LEU A 24 -18.37 -9.22 -4.54
N ALA A 25 -19.50 -9.34 -5.23
CA ALA A 25 -20.79 -8.81 -4.75
C ALA A 25 -21.22 -9.43 -3.42
N ALA A 26 -21.09 -10.76 -3.28
CA ALA A 26 -21.41 -11.44 -2.01
C ALA A 26 -20.49 -10.99 -0.87
N SER A 27 -19.18 -10.83 -1.14
CA SER A 27 -18.23 -10.33 -0.15
C SER A 27 -18.50 -8.87 0.25
N LEU A 28 -18.90 -8.03 -0.70
CA LEU A 28 -19.31 -6.65 -0.41
C LEU A 28 -20.58 -6.61 0.45
N ALA A 29 -21.60 -7.43 0.13
CA ALA A 29 -22.80 -7.56 0.94
C ALA A 29 -22.44 -7.99 2.38
N GLN A 30 -21.62 -9.03 2.54
CA GLN A 30 -21.15 -9.48 3.84
C GLN A 30 -20.35 -8.38 4.59
N ALA A 31 -19.60 -7.56 3.85
CA ALA A 31 -18.82 -6.49 4.45
C ALA A 31 -19.70 -5.45 5.15
N ILE A 32 -20.91 -5.20 4.63
CA ILE A 32 -21.81 -4.15 5.13
C ILE A 32 -22.91 -4.66 6.05
N ASP A 33 -23.01 -5.97 6.32
CA ASP A 33 -24.09 -6.56 7.14
C ASP A 33 -24.22 -5.90 8.53
N ASP A 34 -23.12 -5.48 9.12
CA ASP A 34 -23.00 -4.82 10.42
C ASP A 34 -22.58 -3.35 10.33
N SER A 35 -22.67 -2.76 9.12
CA SER A 35 -22.28 -1.35 8.91
C SER A 35 -23.36 -0.41 9.49
N PRO A 36 -22.95 0.79 9.94
CA PRO A 36 -23.89 1.87 10.19
C PRO A 36 -24.66 2.25 8.93
N GLU A 37 -25.77 2.96 9.10
CA GLU A 37 -26.51 3.56 7.99
C GLU A 37 -25.61 4.51 7.19
N PHE A 38 -25.70 4.44 5.86
CA PHE A 38 -24.89 5.26 4.94
C PHE A 38 -25.78 5.88 3.84
N HIS A 39 -25.39 7.05 3.34
CA HIS A 39 -26.14 7.81 2.34
C HIS A 39 -25.51 7.72 0.94
N GLY A 40 -24.29 7.20 0.84
CA GLY A 40 -23.56 7.03 -0.41
C GLY A 40 -22.38 6.08 -0.29
N ILE A 41 -21.93 5.56 -1.41
CA ILE A 41 -20.83 4.61 -1.52
C ILE A 41 -19.70 5.24 -2.33
N ALA A 42 -18.60 5.54 -1.68
CA ALA A 42 -17.38 6.01 -2.35
C ALA A 42 -16.49 4.81 -2.71
N VAL A 43 -16.14 4.69 -3.98
CA VAL A 43 -15.38 3.55 -4.51
C VAL A 43 -14.03 3.99 -5.03
N THR A 44 -12.99 3.31 -4.61
CA THR A 44 -11.69 3.25 -5.27
C THR A 44 -11.29 1.79 -5.47
N MET A 45 -10.41 1.51 -6.41
CA MET A 45 -10.06 0.12 -6.75
C MET A 45 -8.56 -0.06 -6.96
N THR A 46 -8.11 -1.30 -6.82
CA THR A 46 -6.72 -1.75 -7.06
C THR A 46 -6.64 -3.19 -7.56
N GLY A 47 -7.78 -3.87 -7.72
CA GLY A 47 -7.87 -5.28 -8.14
C GLY A 47 -8.15 -5.49 -9.62
N GLU A 48 -8.28 -4.43 -10.42
CA GLU A 48 -8.69 -4.48 -11.82
C GLU A 48 -7.64 -5.07 -12.78
N LEU A 49 -6.41 -5.25 -12.30
CA LEU A 49 -5.30 -5.88 -13.04
C LEU A 49 -5.03 -7.32 -12.59
N ALA A 50 -5.96 -7.94 -11.85
CA ALA A 50 -5.82 -9.34 -11.45
C ALA A 50 -5.85 -10.29 -12.65
N ASP A 51 -5.16 -11.43 -12.55
CA ASP A 51 -4.95 -12.41 -13.64
C ASP A 51 -6.24 -12.98 -14.22
N CYS A 52 -7.35 -12.92 -13.49
CA CYS A 52 -8.66 -13.35 -13.97
C CYS A 52 -9.27 -12.40 -15.03
N PHE A 53 -8.69 -11.22 -15.23
CA PHE A 53 -9.18 -10.26 -16.21
C PHE A 53 -8.25 -10.19 -17.43
N SER A 54 -8.82 -10.29 -18.63
CA SER A 54 -8.07 -10.23 -19.87
C SER A 54 -7.46 -8.85 -20.17
N THR A 55 -8.09 -7.78 -19.66
CA THR A 55 -7.64 -6.39 -19.78
C THR A 55 -8.02 -5.60 -18.54
N ARG A 56 -7.33 -4.50 -18.30
CA ARG A 56 -7.67 -3.55 -17.21
C ARG A 56 -9.09 -3.00 -17.39
N ALA A 57 -9.51 -2.70 -18.60
CA ALA A 57 -10.87 -2.23 -18.88
C ALA A 57 -11.92 -3.28 -18.47
N HIS A 58 -11.65 -4.57 -18.75
CA HIS A 58 -12.49 -5.67 -18.31
C HIS A 58 -12.56 -5.75 -16.78
N GLY A 59 -11.42 -5.62 -16.10
CA GLY A 59 -11.36 -5.62 -14.63
C GLY A 59 -12.17 -4.47 -14.01
N VAL A 60 -12.00 -3.25 -14.52
CA VAL A 60 -12.78 -2.08 -14.06
C VAL A 60 -14.28 -2.31 -14.27
N ALA A 61 -14.69 -2.76 -15.46
CA ALA A 61 -16.10 -3.01 -15.75
C ALA A 61 -16.70 -4.09 -14.84
N CYS A 62 -15.98 -5.20 -14.66
CA CYS A 62 -16.40 -6.29 -13.77
C CYS A 62 -16.55 -5.82 -12.32
N ILE A 63 -15.56 -5.09 -11.77
CA ILE A 63 -15.63 -4.58 -10.40
C ILE A 63 -16.83 -3.64 -10.24
N LEU A 64 -17.04 -2.70 -11.16
CA LEU A 64 -18.15 -1.77 -11.10
C LEU A 64 -19.52 -2.46 -11.22
N GLU A 65 -19.61 -3.50 -12.07
CA GLU A 65 -20.80 -4.34 -12.17
C GLU A 65 -21.11 -5.04 -10.83
N GLN A 66 -20.11 -5.65 -10.18
CA GLN A 66 -20.29 -6.31 -8.89
C GLN A 66 -20.70 -5.30 -7.79
N VAL A 67 -20.12 -4.10 -7.78
CA VAL A 67 -20.48 -3.02 -6.86
C VAL A 67 -21.95 -2.62 -7.07
N THR A 68 -22.38 -2.42 -8.32
CA THR A 68 -23.75 -1.98 -8.62
C THR A 68 -24.81 -3.08 -8.47
N ARG A 69 -24.42 -4.34 -8.34
CA ARG A 69 -25.31 -5.44 -7.91
C ARG A 69 -25.70 -5.33 -6.43
N VAL A 70 -24.86 -4.74 -5.61
CA VAL A 70 -25.08 -4.60 -4.15
C VAL A 70 -25.65 -3.21 -3.84
N PHE A 71 -25.14 -2.18 -4.50
CA PHE A 71 -25.52 -0.79 -4.22
C PHE A 71 -26.22 -0.15 -5.41
N PRO A 72 -27.33 0.56 -5.19
CA PRO A 72 -28.00 1.32 -6.25
C PRO A 72 -27.04 2.30 -6.94
N ALA A 73 -26.93 2.23 -8.26
CA ALA A 73 -25.97 3.02 -9.03
C ALA A 73 -25.99 4.55 -8.75
N PRO A 74 -27.15 5.20 -8.45
CA PRO A 74 -27.18 6.61 -8.09
C PRO A 74 -26.46 6.95 -6.78
N LEU A 75 -26.27 5.97 -5.89
CA LEU A 75 -25.54 6.13 -4.62
C LEU A 75 -24.06 5.84 -4.73
N VAL A 76 -23.56 5.37 -5.90
CA VAL A 76 -22.18 4.96 -6.08
C VAL A 76 -21.38 6.07 -6.77
N TYR A 77 -20.32 6.51 -6.09
CA TYR A 77 -19.39 7.53 -6.54
C TYR A 77 -18.00 6.92 -6.70
N VAL A 78 -17.49 6.88 -7.93
CA VAL A 78 -16.17 6.31 -8.24
C VAL A 78 -15.13 7.43 -8.24
N TYR A 79 -14.15 7.32 -7.35
CA TYR A 79 -13.02 8.24 -7.31
C TYR A 79 -12.00 7.88 -8.39
N CYS A 80 -11.46 8.88 -9.07
CA CYS A 80 -10.54 8.72 -10.18
C CYS A 80 -9.16 9.37 -9.92
N VAL A 81 -8.12 8.93 -10.63
CA VAL A 81 -6.74 9.43 -10.46
C VAL A 81 -6.54 10.89 -10.89
N ASP A 82 -7.54 11.51 -11.49
CA ASP A 82 -7.59 12.95 -11.77
C ASP A 82 -8.21 13.77 -10.62
N GLY A 83 -8.56 13.11 -9.52
CA GLY A 83 -9.18 13.73 -8.35
C GLY A 83 -10.68 13.99 -8.48
N ASN A 84 -11.31 13.58 -9.58
CA ASN A 84 -12.73 13.79 -9.83
C ASN A 84 -13.57 12.55 -9.48
N TRP A 85 -14.84 12.80 -9.24
CA TRP A 85 -15.85 11.77 -9.00
C TRP A 85 -16.63 11.47 -10.27
N ARG A 86 -16.97 10.20 -10.47
CA ARG A 86 -17.76 9.73 -11.61
C ARG A 86 -18.83 8.74 -11.18
N SER A 87 -19.91 8.68 -11.94
CA SER A 87 -20.85 7.55 -11.81
C SER A 87 -20.19 6.25 -12.31
N PRO A 88 -20.69 5.07 -11.92
CA PRO A 88 -20.15 3.79 -12.42
C PRO A 88 -20.11 3.73 -13.95
N SER A 89 -21.15 4.22 -14.63
CA SER A 89 -21.20 4.23 -16.10
C SER A 89 -20.19 5.17 -16.75
N GLN A 90 -19.90 6.33 -16.14
CA GLN A 90 -18.86 7.23 -16.60
C GLN A 90 -17.46 6.64 -16.38
N ALA A 91 -17.22 6.05 -15.21
CA ALA A 91 -15.94 5.40 -14.90
C ALA A 91 -15.65 4.20 -15.82
N ALA A 92 -16.66 3.42 -16.18
CA ALA A 92 -16.51 2.31 -17.11
C ALA A 92 -16.16 2.76 -18.54
N ARG A 93 -16.53 3.97 -18.96
CA ARG A 93 -16.17 4.54 -20.28
C ARG A 93 -14.71 5.01 -20.34
N ASP A 94 -14.13 5.38 -19.21
CA ASP A 94 -12.72 5.77 -19.11
C ASP A 94 -12.01 4.95 -18.01
N PRO A 95 -11.79 3.66 -18.27
CA PRO A 95 -11.29 2.73 -17.26
C PRO A 95 -9.87 3.08 -16.78
N TRP A 96 -9.07 3.80 -17.58
CA TRP A 96 -7.71 4.15 -17.22
C TRP A 96 -7.60 5.17 -16.09
N ILE A 97 -8.61 6.03 -15.93
CA ILE A 97 -8.63 7.00 -14.83
C ILE A 97 -9.33 6.48 -13.58
N ALA A 98 -10.20 5.47 -13.71
CA ALA A 98 -10.85 4.80 -12.58
C ALA A 98 -9.94 3.74 -11.94
N ALA A 99 -9.10 3.08 -12.77
CA ALA A 99 -8.19 2.03 -12.35
C ALA A 99 -7.13 2.54 -11.37
N ALA A 100 -6.76 1.69 -10.41
CA ALA A 100 -5.69 1.93 -9.43
C ALA A 100 -5.74 3.34 -8.79
N SER A 101 -6.94 3.83 -8.46
CA SER A 101 -7.13 5.19 -7.92
C SER A 101 -6.90 5.29 -6.40
N ASN A 102 -6.72 4.18 -5.72
CA ASN A 102 -6.56 4.07 -4.26
C ASN A 102 -5.41 4.93 -3.71
N TRP A 103 -4.23 4.85 -4.32
CA TRP A 103 -3.06 5.65 -3.93
C TRP A 103 -3.29 7.15 -4.08
N HIS A 104 -4.02 7.57 -5.14
CA HIS A 104 -4.31 8.98 -5.38
C HIS A 104 -5.33 9.52 -4.37
N ALA A 105 -6.35 8.73 -4.02
CA ALA A 105 -7.32 9.10 -2.98
C ALA A 105 -6.61 9.31 -1.63
N LEU A 106 -5.75 8.37 -1.24
CA LEU A 106 -4.96 8.49 -0.01
C LEU A 106 -4.02 9.69 -0.04
N ALA A 107 -3.31 9.90 -1.15
CA ALA A 107 -2.41 11.06 -1.33
C ALA A 107 -3.18 12.39 -1.26
N ASN A 108 -4.33 12.48 -1.94
CA ASN A 108 -5.15 13.68 -1.94
C ASN A 108 -5.70 13.99 -0.54
N TRP A 109 -6.18 12.97 0.17
CA TRP A 109 -6.66 13.12 1.54
C TRP A 109 -5.53 13.52 2.51
N SER A 110 -4.34 12.93 2.38
CA SER A 110 -3.18 13.17 3.26
C SER A 110 -2.63 14.59 3.20
N ARG A 111 -2.96 15.38 2.18
CA ARG A 111 -2.57 16.79 2.06
C ARG A 111 -3.04 17.65 3.24
N ARG A 112 -4.10 17.25 3.94
CA ARG A 112 -4.63 17.96 5.13
C ARG A 112 -3.64 18.06 6.28
N PHE A 113 -2.65 17.17 6.32
CA PHE A 113 -1.60 17.18 7.33
C PHE A 113 -0.48 18.18 7.01
N LEU A 114 -0.46 18.75 5.81
CA LEU A 114 0.50 19.79 5.47
C LEU A 114 0.06 21.13 6.07
N PRO A 115 1.00 21.96 6.56
CA PRO A 115 0.66 23.29 7.06
C PRO A 115 0.05 24.14 5.94
N LYS A 116 -0.98 24.90 6.30
CA LYS A 116 -1.59 25.87 5.38
C LYS A 116 -0.57 26.96 5.04
N PRO A 117 -0.42 27.36 3.78
CA PRO A 117 0.53 28.38 3.40
C PRO A 117 0.16 29.72 4.08
N ARG A 118 1.13 30.29 4.79
CA ARG A 118 0.97 31.63 5.42
C ARG A 118 1.15 32.77 4.41
N VAL A 119 1.86 32.49 3.31
CA VAL A 119 2.14 33.43 2.22
C VAL A 119 1.89 32.69 0.91
N LYS A 120 1.35 33.38 -0.09
CA LYS A 120 0.85 32.81 -1.36
C LYS A 120 1.88 31.99 -2.15
N ASP A 121 3.17 32.24 -1.97
CA ASP A 121 4.28 31.58 -2.68
C ASP A 121 5.04 30.53 -1.84
N GLN A 122 4.71 30.36 -0.55
CA GLN A 122 5.34 29.38 0.34
C GLN A 122 4.44 28.15 0.53
N GLU A 123 4.29 27.36 -0.52
CA GLU A 123 3.50 26.13 -0.44
C GLU A 123 4.27 25.01 0.27
N ALA A 124 3.74 24.55 1.41
CA ALA A 124 4.30 23.41 2.12
C ALA A 124 4.32 22.17 1.22
N GLN A 125 5.46 21.51 1.20
CA GLN A 125 5.67 20.26 0.47
C GLN A 125 5.78 19.10 1.45
N GLY A 126 5.22 17.97 1.08
CA GLY A 126 5.33 16.71 1.82
C GLY A 126 5.49 15.52 0.88
N VAL A 127 5.68 14.36 1.48
CA VAL A 127 5.68 13.08 0.80
C VAL A 127 4.85 12.07 1.58
N LEU A 128 3.93 11.38 0.89
CA LEU A 128 3.26 10.21 1.41
C LEU A 128 4.10 8.98 1.09
N VAL A 129 4.28 8.12 2.07
CA VAL A 129 4.84 6.77 1.92
C VAL A 129 3.81 5.79 2.44
N ASP A 130 3.17 5.07 1.53
CA ASP A 130 2.19 4.03 1.86
C ASP A 130 2.81 2.66 1.63
N ILE A 131 2.94 1.86 2.69
CA ILE A 131 3.60 0.56 2.66
C ILE A 131 2.58 -0.51 3.00
N GLY A 132 2.06 -1.15 1.95
CA GLY A 132 1.07 -2.20 2.07
C GLY A 132 1.66 -3.61 1.95
N SER A 133 0.76 -4.60 1.85
CA SER A 133 1.12 -6.01 1.68
C SER A 133 1.85 -6.30 0.36
N THR A 134 1.53 -5.55 -0.71
CA THR A 134 1.98 -5.84 -2.08
C THR A 134 2.93 -4.78 -2.64
N THR A 135 2.72 -3.50 -2.30
CA THR A 135 3.40 -2.35 -2.93
C THR A 135 3.81 -1.31 -1.91
N ILE A 136 4.76 -0.47 -2.31
CA ILE A 136 5.13 0.76 -1.62
C ILE A 136 4.89 1.93 -2.57
N ASP A 137 4.11 2.90 -2.12
CA ASP A 137 3.82 4.14 -2.82
C ASP A 137 4.61 5.29 -2.21
N VAL A 138 5.27 6.10 -3.04
CA VAL A 138 6.03 7.28 -2.61
C VAL A 138 5.56 8.47 -3.43
N ILE A 139 4.65 9.27 -2.87
CA ILE A 139 3.91 10.29 -3.61
C ILE A 139 4.17 11.67 -3.01
N ARG A 140 4.65 12.58 -3.84
CA ARG A 140 4.86 13.97 -3.45
C ARG A 140 3.54 14.73 -3.32
N LEU A 141 3.42 15.49 -2.25
CA LEU A 141 2.26 16.28 -1.88
C LEU A 141 2.59 17.76 -1.79
N ALA A 142 1.62 18.59 -2.08
CA ALA A 142 1.63 19.99 -1.71
C ALA A 142 0.23 20.42 -1.27
N ALA A 143 0.11 21.54 -0.57
CA ALA A 143 -1.18 22.01 -0.05
C ALA A 143 -2.24 22.15 -1.16
N ASN A 144 -1.84 22.52 -2.39
CA ASN A 144 -2.74 22.71 -3.54
C ASN A 144 -2.96 21.45 -4.40
N GLY A 145 -2.34 20.29 -4.10
CA GLY A 145 -2.59 19.07 -4.88
C GLY A 145 -1.53 17.98 -4.71
N VAL A 146 -1.85 16.82 -5.26
CA VAL A 146 -0.92 15.70 -5.44
C VAL A 146 0.07 16.07 -6.55
N LYS A 147 1.36 15.96 -6.29
CA LYS A 147 2.42 16.44 -7.20
C LYS A 147 3.03 15.28 -8.00
N THR A 148 2.24 14.74 -8.89
CA THR A 148 2.70 13.74 -9.86
C THR A 148 2.08 13.98 -11.23
N ALA A 149 2.80 13.59 -12.28
CA ALA A 149 2.26 13.51 -13.64
C ALA A 149 1.89 12.06 -14.02
N SER A 150 2.08 11.12 -13.11
CA SER A 150 1.77 9.71 -13.36
C SER A 150 0.28 9.47 -13.26
N LYS A 151 -0.25 8.72 -14.22
CA LYS A 151 -1.66 8.29 -14.25
C LYS A 151 -1.80 6.76 -14.18
N THR A 152 -0.74 6.04 -14.49
CA THR A 152 -0.72 4.58 -14.56
C THR A 152 0.38 4.01 -13.66
N ASP A 153 0.27 2.72 -13.31
CA ASP A 153 1.32 2.02 -12.57
C ASP A 153 2.65 2.01 -13.33
N SER A 154 2.61 1.86 -14.66
CA SER A 154 3.80 1.91 -15.52
C SER A 154 4.52 3.27 -15.41
N ASP A 155 3.75 4.39 -15.38
CA ASP A 155 4.35 5.71 -15.18
C ASP A 155 4.97 5.84 -13.78
N ARG A 156 4.26 5.36 -12.77
CA ARG A 156 4.70 5.39 -11.36
C ARG A 156 5.95 4.55 -11.14
N LEU A 157 6.01 3.34 -11.72
CA LEU A 157 7.21 2.48 -11.70
C LEU A 157 8.42 3.19 -12.31
N LYS A 158 8.29 3.77 -13.52
CA LYS A 158 9.35 4.51 -14.22
C LYS A 158 9.85 5.71 -13.40
N ARG A 159 8.94 6.37 -12.67
CA ARG A 159 9.24 7.55 -11.84
C ARG A 159 9.67 7.21 -10.43
N ARG A 160 9.66 5.92 -10.05
CA ARG A 160 9.88 5.42 -8.68
C ARG A 160 8.88 5.98 -7.66
N GLU A 161 7.68 6.27 -8.11
CA GLU A 161 6.54 6.63 -7.28
C GLU A 161 5.78 5.39 -6.79
N LEU A 162 6.05 4.24 -7.42
CA LEU A 162 5.61 2.90 -7.05
C LEU A 162 6.81 1.96 -7.02
N ILE A 163 6.95 1.21 -5.94
CA ILE A 163 7.85 0.08 -5.82
C ILE A 163 6.98 -1.17 -5.68
N TYR A 164 7.11 -2.11 -6.63
CA TYR A 164 6.26 -3.30 -6.62
C TYR A 164 6.84 -4.36 -5.68
N THR A 165 6.92 -4.01 -4.42
CA THR A 165 7.22 -4.87 -3.28
C THR A 165 6.52 -4.34 -2.03
N GLY A 166 5.94 -5.22 -1.25
CA GLY A 166 5.30 -4.92 0.03
C GLY A 166 5.77 -5.88 1.11
N ILE A 167 5.11 -5.85 2.26
CA ILE A 167 5.60 -6.59 3.42
C ILE A 167 5.06 -8.03 3.52
N GLU A 168 4.16 -8.45 2.62
CA GLU A 168 3.60 -9.81 2.70
C GLU A 168 3.77 -10.62 1.40
N ARG A 169 3.52 -10.01 0.23
CA ARG A 169 3.27 -10.76 -1.01
C ARG A 169 4.44 -10.83 -1.99
N SER A 170 5.57 -10.20 -1.69
CA SER A 170 6.71 -10.21 -2.60
C SER A 170 7.47 -11.53 -2.51
N ASN A 171 7.63 -12.22 -3.63
CA ASN A 171 8.46 -13.40 -3.72
C ASN A 171 9.94 -13.02 -3.48
N LEU A 172 10.61 -13.73 -2.58
CA LEU A 172 11.98 -13.39 -2.16
C LEU A 172 13.00 -13.52 -3.29
N CYS A 173 12.87 -14.52 -4.16
CA CYS A 173 13.79 -14.69 -5.32
C CYS A 173 13.69 -13.56 -6.35
N GLY A 174 12.55 -12.85 -6.40
CA GLY A 174 12.38 -11.64 -7.21
C GLY A 174 12.95 -10.37 -6.56
N LEU A 175 13.14 -10.39 -5.24
CA LEU A 175 13.58 -9.22 -4.47
C LEU A 175 15.09 -9.24 -4.19
N VAL A 176 15.65 -10.38 -3.83
CA VAL A 176 17.07 -10.58 -3.55
C VAL A 176 17.63 -11.72 -4.39
N ARG A 177 18.85 -11.57 -4.90
CA ARG A 177 19.50 -12.60 -5.72
C ARG A 177 20.29 -13.61 -4.91
N SER A 178 20.79 -13.20 -3.76
CA SER A 178 21.58 -14.04 -2.88
C SER A 178 21.53 -13.51 -1.44
N VAL A 179 21.67 -14.39 -0.49
CA VAL A 179 21.66 -14.09 0.94
C VAL A 179 22.97 -14.56 1.60
N PRO A 180 23.35 -14.02 2.76
CA PRO A 180 24.44 -14.60 3.55
C PRO A 180 24.00 -15.93 4.13
N LEU A 181 24.87 -16.93 4.02
CA LEU A 181 24.69 -18.28 4.58
C LEU A 181 26.06 -18.85 4.96
N HIS A 182 26.25 -19.23 6.23
CA HIS A 182 27.51 -19.75 6.74
C HIS A 182 28.74 -18.90 6.35
N GLY A 183 28.61 -17.56 6.44
CA GLY A 183 29.67 -16.60 6.10
C GLY A 183 29.97 -16.43 4.61
N LYS A 184 29.18 -17.02 3.71
CA LYS A 184 29.30 -16.89 2.26
C LYS A 184 28.00 -16.40 1.64
N ARG A 185 28.08 -15.92 0.38
CA ARG A 185 26.87 -15.57 -0.39
C ARG A 185 26.33 -16.82 -1.06
N CYS A 186 25.06 -17.17 -0.73
CA CYS A 186 24.31 -18.25 -1.34
C CYS A 186 23.27 -17.65 -2.30
N PRO A 187 23.26 -18.02 -3.60
CA PRO A 187 22.18 -17.67 -4.52
C PRO A 187 20.84 -18.26 -4.04
N LEU A 188 19.75 -17.53 -4.30
CA LEU A 188 18.41 -18.06 -4.04
C LEU A 188 17.95 -18.97 -5.18
N MET A 189 17.20 -20.00 -4.82
CA MET A 189 16.43 -20.78 -5.79
C MET A 189 15.34 -19.88 -6.41
N ASN A 190 15.20 -19.94 -7.74
CA ASN A 190 14.20 -19.14 -8.46
C ASN A 190 12.83 -19.83 -8.43
N GLU A 191 12.31 -20.04 -7.24
CA GLU A 191 11.04 -20.69 -6.95
C GLU A 191 10.31 -19.92 -5.84
N GLN A 192 8.98 -20.00 -5.81
CA GLN A 192 8.16 -19.33 -4.81
C GLN A 192 8.10 -20.15 -3.50
N PHE A 193 9.22 -20.29 -2.82
CA PHE A 193 9.29 -20.97 -1.53
C PHE A 193 8.93 -20.08 -0.34
N ALA A 194 9.24 -18.78 -0.43
CA ALA A 194 8.96 -17.84 0.64
C ALA A 194 8.68 -16.43 0.08
N THR A 195 7.93 -15.64 0.86
CA THR A 195 7.60 -14.26 0.57
C THR A 195 8.17 -13.31 1.64
N THR A 196 8.00 -12.01 1.45
CA THR A 196 8.37 -11.00 2.46
C THR A 196 7.62 -11.20 3.78
N ARG A 197 6.41 -11.79 3.77
CA ARG A 197 5.67 -12.17 4.98
C ARG A 197 6.50 -13.10 5.86
N ASP A 198 7.14 -14.09 5.26
CA ASP A 198 7.95 -15.05 6.01
C ASP A 198 9.16 -14.41 6.69
N ALA A 199 9.83 -13.50 5.98
CA ALA A 199 10.93 -12.74 6.55
C ALA A 199 10.47 -11.88 7.74
N TYR A 200 9.30 -11.24 7.64
CA TYR A 200 8.81 -10.36 8.71
C TYR A 200 8.10 -11.09 9.85
N LEU A 201 7.48 -12.23 9.61
CA LEU A 201 7.05 -13.14 10.68
C LEU A 201 8.26 -13.63 11.49
N TRP A 202 9.32 -14.06 10.80
CA TRP A 202 10.54 -14.50 11.47
C TRP A 202 11.20 -13.39 12.29
N LEU A 203 11.31 -12.19 11.73
CA LEU A 203 11.91 -11.02 12.40
C LEU A 203 11.00 -10.38 13.47
N GLY A 204 9.74 -10.82 13.59
CA GLY A 204 8.79 -10.30 14.59
C GLY A 204 8.17 -8.95 14.24
N PHE A 205 8.14 -8.57 12.97
CA PHE A 205 7.47 -7.34 12.48
C PHE A 205 6.02 -7.57 12.07
N LEU A 206 5.61 -8.83 11.89
CA LEU A 206 4.23 -9.22 11.62
C LEU A 206 3.77 -10.22 12.69
N ASP A 207 2.51 -10.08 13.07
CA ASP A 207 1.85 -11.01 13.99
C ASP A 207 1.60 -12.35 13.32
N GLU A 208 1.68 -13.41 14.09
CA GLU A 208 1.32 -14.76 13.66
C GLU A 208 -0.18 -14.90 13.46
N CYS A 209 -0.57 -15.62 12.43
CA CYS A 209 -1.96 -15.97 12.15
C CYS A 209 -2.06 -17.46 11.79
N PRO A 210 -2.21 -18.37 12.77
CA PRO A 210 -2.23 -19.81 12.54
C PRO A 210 -3.36 -20.26 11.60
N GLU A 211 -4.46 -19.52 11.57
CA GLU A 211 -5.62 -19.82 10.72
C GLU A 211 -5.40 -19.46 9.25
N ASP A 212 -4.47 -18.53 8.99
CA ASP A 212 -4.16 -18.10 7.64
C ASP A 212 -3.14 -19.05 6.99
N LYS A 213 -3.58 -19.70 5.92
CA LYS A 213 -2.80 -20.64 5.10
C LYS A 213 -2.55 -20.13 3.68
N ASP A 214 -2.81 -18.85 3.40
CA ASP A 214 -2.43 -18.24 2.11
C ASP A 214 -0.92 -17.93 2.10
N THR A 215 -0.13 -19.00 2.14
CA THR A 215 1.33 -19.05 2.19
C THR A 215 1.85 -19.92 1.06
N ALA A 216 3.15 -19.89 0.78
CA ALA A 216 3.75 -20.61 -0.34
C ALA A 216 3.57 -22.15 -0.26
N ASP A 217 3.47 -22.72 0.93
CA ASP A 217 3.31 -24.16 1.16
C ASP A 217 1.94 -24.54 1.77
N SER A 218 1.02 -23.60 1.85
CA SER A 218 -0.30 -23.77 2.46
C SER A 218 -0.27 -24.19 3.93
N GLN A 219 0.87 -24.01 4.62
CA GLN A 219 0.98 -24.18 6.06
C GLN A 219 0.69 -22.86 6.78
N PRO A 220 0.41 -22.86 8.08
CA PRO A 220 0.09 -21.67 8.86
C PRO A 220 1.09 -20.51 8.69
N ALA A 221 0.57 -19.29 8.74
CA ALA A 221 1.37 -18.08 8.75
C ALA A 221 1.93 -17.82 10.16
N THR A 222 2.85 -18.65 10.59
CA THR A 222 3.54 -18.57 11.90
C THR A 222 5.05 -18.47 11.72
N ARG A 223 5.74 -18.01 12.75
CA ARG A 223 7.19 -17.89 12.77
C ARG A 223 7.88 -19.24 12.53
N GLU A 224 7.35 -20.31 13.12
CA GLU A 224 7.86 -21.66 12.92
C GLU A 224 7.80 -22.08 11.45
N HIS A 225 6.64 -21.97 10.81
CA HIS A 225 6.48 -22.34 9.40
C HIS A 225 7.24 -21.41 8.46
N ALA A 226 7.35 -20.12 8.79
CA ALA A 226 8.17 -19.17 8.06
C ALA A 226 9.66 -19.58 8.04
N ARG A 227 10.18 -20.13 9.15
CA ARG A 227 11.53 -20.70 9.23
C ARG A 227 11.76 -21.76 8.15
N PHE A 228 10.84 -22.70 7.99
CA PHE A 228 10.96 -23.77 6.99
C PHE A 228 10.93 -23.21 5.56
N ARG A 229 10.04 -22.25 5.29
CA ARG A 229 9.96 -21.60 3.98
C ARG A 229 11.24 -20.80 3.65
N LEU A 230 11.79 -20.07 4.63
CA LEU A 230 13.04 -19.32 4.48
C LEU A 230 14.25 -20.24 4.27
N ALA A 231 14.30 -21.41 4.88
CA ALA A 231 15.37 -22.37 4.65
C ALA A 231 15.33 -22.94 3.22
N ARG A 232 14.13 -23.26 2.72
CA ARG A 232 13.95 -23.83 1.37
C ARG A 232 14.48 -22.92 0.25
N ILE A 233 14.44 -21.58 0.40
CA ILE A 233 14.92 -20.68 -0.66
C ILE A 233 16.42 -20.82 -0.95
N VAL A 234 17.18 -21.41 -0.03
CA VAL A 234 18.63 -21.69 -0.18
C VAL A 234 18.92 -23.19 -0.30
N GLY A 235 17.90 -24.04 -0.43
CA GLY A 235 18.03 -25.48 -0.59
C GLY A 235 18.33 -26.24 0.70
N GLU A 236 18.05 -25.63 1.84
CA GLU A 236 18.27 -26.21 3.17
C GLU A 236 16.96 -26.61 3.84
N ASP A 237 17.10 -27.40 4.89
CA ASP A 237 15.99 -27.72 5.78
C ASP A 237 15.98 -26.75 6.98
N GLY A 238 14.78 -26.37 7.43
CA GLY A 238 14.62 -25.49 8.59
C GLY A 238 15.21 -26.08 9.89
N SER A 239 15.39 -27.38 9.98
CA SER A 239 16.04 -28.04 11.12
C SER A 239 17.57 -27.98 11.07
N THR A 240 18.16 -27.75 9.90
CA THR A 240 19.62 -27.73 9.71
C THR A 240 20.23 -26.34 9.86
N LEU A 241 19.46 -25.28 9.66
CA LEU A 241 19.94 -23.91 9.81
C LEU A 241 19.83 -23.42 11.26
N ALA A 242 20.85 -22.70 11.71
CA ALA A 242 20.77 -21.98 12.96
C ALA A 242 19.83 -20.76 12.85
N ASP A 243 19.28 -20.29 13.98
CA ASP A 243 18.44 -19.08 14.00
C ASP A 243 19.18 -17.86 13.42
N SER A 244 20.47 -17.74 13.68
CA SER A 244 21.34 -16.69 13.13
C SER A 244 21.43 -16.68 11.60
N ASP A 245 21.31 -17.85 10.96
CA ASP A 245 21.29 -17.92 9.48
C ASP A 245 19.96 -17.43 8.93
N ILE A 246 18.85 -17.82 9.60
CA ILE A 246 17.50 -17.36 9.23
C ILE A 246 17.36 -15.85 9.49
N ASP A 247 17.89 -15.34 10.61
CA ASP A 247 17.98 -13.89 10.91
C ASP A 247 18.70 -13.14 9.78
N ALA A 248 19.85 -13.69 9.35
CA ALA A 248 20.63 -13.07 8.27
C ALA A 248 19.89 -13.05 6.93
N ILE A 249 19.10 -14.09 6.63
CA ILE A 249 18.21 -14.13 5.46
C ILE A 249 17.14 -13.04 5.57
N GLY A 250 16.39 -12.99 6.67
CA GLY A 250 15.35 -12.01 6.91
C GLY A 250 15.87 -10.57 6.86
N GLN A 251 17.00 -10.32 7.52
CA GLN A 251 17.66 -9.01 7.52
C GLN A 251 18.14 -8.60 6.11
N CYS A 252 18.61 -9.54 5.30
CA CYS A 252 19.01 -9.26 3.90
C CYS A 252 17.80 -8.81 3.06
N VAL A 253 16.63 -9.42 3.28
CA VAL A 253 15.38 -9.04 2.64
C VAL A 253 14.97 -7.62 3.05
N MET A 254 14.94 -7.32 4.35
CA MET A 254 14.62 -6.01 4.89
C MET A 254 15.55 -4.93 4.35
N ASN A 255 16.86 -5.16 4.38
CA ASN A 255 17.88 -4.24 3.87
C ASN A 255 17.69 -3.94 2.38
N GLN A 256 17.25 -4.91 1.59
CA GLN A 256 16.95 -4.69 0.17
C GLN A 256 15.73 -3.80 -0.02
N GLN A 257 14.65 -4.00 0.75
CA GLN A 257 13.47 -3.13 0.67
C GLN A 257 13.78 -1.71 1.17
N VAL A 258 14.51 -1.56 2.26
CA VAL A 258 15.02 -0.26 2.75
C VAL A 258 15.83 0.46 1.66
N LYS A 259 16.74 -0.26 0.97
CA LYS A 259 17.51 0.31 -0.14
C LYS A 259 16.62 0.76 -1.31
N LEU A 260 15.59 0.00 -1.64
CA LEU A 260 14.64 0.36 -2.70
C LEU A 260 13.81 1.60 -2.31
N LEU A 261 13.32 1.64 -1.07
CA LEU A 261 12.56 2.77 -0.54
C LEU A 261 13.41 4.04 -0.48
N ARG A 262 14.65 3.94 0.02
CA ARG A 262 15.61 5.07 0.02
C ARG A 262 15.82 5.65 -1.37
N LYS A 263 16.10 4.79 -2.37
CA LYS A 263 16.28 5.22 -3.77
C LYS A 263 15.02 5.87 -4.35
N SER A 264 13.83 5.41 -3.94
CA SER A 264 12.57 6.00 -4.35
C SER A 264 12.39 7.39 -3.73
N LEU A 265 12.59 7.53 -2.42
CA LEU A 265 12.54 8.80 -1.72
C LEU A 265 13.53 9.81 -2.34
N GLU A 266 14.78 9.44 -2.55
CA GLU A 266 15.78 10.30 -3.20
C GLU A 266 15.34 10.78 -4.59
N LYS A 267 14.75 9.89 -5.38
CA LYS A 267 14.27 10.24 -6.74
C LYS A 267 13.05 11.14 -6.73
N VAL A 268 12.10 10.90 -5.81
CA VAL A 268 10.85 11.65 -5.69
C VAL A 268 11.12 13.03 -5.06
N LEU A 269 11.89 13.08 -3.98
CA LEU A 269 12.23 14.30 -3.27
C LEU A 269 13.20 15.18 -4.08
N GLY A 270 14.11 14.58 -4.83
CA GLY A 270 15.04 15.31 -5.71
C GLY A 270 14.39 16.06 -6.88
N LYS A 271 13.07 15.88 -7.10
CA LYS A 271 12.28 16.65 -8.08
C LYS A 271 11.73 17.97 -7.51
N VAL A 272 11.90 18.21 -6.22
CA VAL A 272 11.46 19.46 -5.59
C VAL A 272 12.44 20.56 -5.99
N PRO A 273 11.97 21.73 -6.49
CA PRO A 273 12.84 22.86 -6.79
C PRO A 273 13.69 23.25 -5.58
N GLY A 274 14.95 23.65 -5.81
CA GLY A 274 15.94 23.85 -4.76
C GLY A 274 15.65 24.94 -3.74
N ASP A 275 14.69 25.83 -4.02
CA ASP A 275 14.15 26.86 -3.12
C ASP A 275 13.04 26.35 -2.18
N ARG A 276 12.58 25.10 -2.36
CA ARG A 276 11.51 24.48 -1.60
C ARG A 276 12.03 23.26 -0.86
N GLN A 277 11.65 23.12 0.40
CA GLN A 277 11.96 21.97 1.23
C GLN A 277 10.74 21.09 1.40
N VAL A 278 10.96 19.78 1.47
CA VAL A 278 9.92 18.81 1.85
C VAL A 278 9.94 18.66 3.36
N SER A 279 9.06 19.37 4.03
CA SER A 279 9.08 19.45 5.49
C SER A 279 8.39 18.25 6.20
N HIS A 280 7.48 17.56 5.49
CA HIS A 280 6.63 16.54 6.10
C HIS A 280 6.76 15.21 5.36
N ILE A 281 6.91 14.13 6.12
CA ILE A 281 6.75 12.76 5.63
C ILE A 281 5.56 12.12 6.34
N ILE A 282 4.64 11.56 5.57
CA ILE A 282 3.42 10.93 6.06
C ILE A 282 3.51 9.44 5.77
N SER A 283 3.44 8.62 6.81
CA SER A 283 3.47 7.16 6.71
C SER A 283 2.07 6.59 6.79
N SER A 284 1.76 5.66 5.89
CA SER A 284 0.52 4.89 5.84
C SER A 284 0.80 3.41 5.63
N GLY A 285 -0.21 2.59 5.85
CA GLY A 285 -0.11 1.13 5.74
C GLY A 285 0.55 0.50 6.97
N HIS A 286 0.63 -0.83 6.96
CA HIS A 286 1.14 -1.61 8.10
C HIS A 286 2.64 -1.92 8.01
N GLY A 287 3.34 -1.41 6.99
CA GLY A 287 4.79 -1.54 6.80
C GLY A 287 5.60 -0.35 7.32
N GLY A 288 5.07 0.46 8.23
CA GLY A 288 5.73 1.66 8.75
C GLY A 288 7.13 1.42 9.32
N PHE A 289 7.41 0.23 9.85
CA PHE A 289 8.73 -0.15 10.34
C PHE A 289 9.83 -0.03 9.27
N LEU A 290 9.53 -0.32 7.99
CA LEU A 290 10.49 -0.13 6.88
C LEU A 290 10.85 1.35 6.68
N LEU A 291 9.88 2.24 6.84
CA LEU A 291 10.15 3.66 6.75
C LEU A 291 10.98 4.13 7.95
N ARG A 292 10.67 3.68 9.18
CA ARG A 292 11.48 3.97 10.38
C ARG A 292 12.93 3.55 10.14
N GLN A 293 13.17 2.32 9.68
CA GLN A 293 14.50 1.82 9.34
C GLN A 293 15.19 2.63 8.21
N THR A 294 14.41 3.10 7.23
CA THR A 294 14.94 3.91 6.12
C THR A 294 15.41 5.30 6.57
N LEU A 295 14.78 5.86 7.60
CA LEU A 295 15.05 7.21 8.13
C LEU A 295 16.04 7.20 9.32
N GLU A 296 16.40 6.04 9.85
CA GLU A 296 17.16 5.87 11.10
C GLU A 296 18.47 6.65 11.14
N ASP A 297 19.22 6.67 10.03
CA ASP A 297 20.52 7.36 9.95
C ASP A 297 20.41 8.90 9.82
N GLY A 298 19.20 9.43 9.73
CA GLY A 298 18.92 10.86 9.60
C GLY A 298 19.38 11.52 8.29
N SER A 299 20.11 10.81 7.43
CA SER A 299 20.71 11.39 6.21
C SER A 299 19.68 11.92 5.22
N LEU A 300 18.54 11.23 5.04
CA LEU A 300 17.44 11.69 4.20
C LEU A 300 16.77 12.95 4.78
N ALA A 301 16.56 12.95 6.10
CA ALA A 301 15.95 14.10 6.78
C ALA A 301 16.83 15.35 6.65
N GLN A 302 18.13 15.21 6.89
CA GLN A 302 19.10 16.29 6.70
C GLN A 302 19.16 16.77 5.25
N ARG A 303 19.26 15.84 4.29
CA ARG A 303 19.42 16.18 2.86
C ARG A 303 18.21 16.91 2.28
N PHE A 304 16.99 16.54 2.66
CA PHE A 304 15.75 17.04 2.07
C PHE A 304 14.97 17.99 2.96
N GLY A 305 15.44 18.24 4.19
CA GLY A 305 14.82 19.15 5.13
C GLY A 305 13.55 18.60 5.78
N LEU A 306 13.46 17.27 5.96
CA LEU A 306 12.33 16.64 6.62
C LEU A 306 12.33 17.01 8.10
N GLN A 307 11.28 17.68 8.56
CA GLN A 307 11.16 18.19 9.93
C GLN A 307 10.13 17.40 10.74
N GLU A 308 9.06 16.96 10.10
CA GLU A 308 7.94 16.31 10.74
C GLU A 308 7.62 14.95 10.10
N GLN A 309 7.44 13.95 10.96
CA GLN A 309 7.02 12.61 10.61
C GLN A 309 5.63 12.37 11.16
N ILE A 310 4.67 12.08 10.29
CA ILE A 310 3.28 11.83 10.65
C ILE A 310 2.98 10.36 10.35
N TRP A 311 2.64 9.61 11.40
CA TRP A 311 2.27 8.21 11.30
C TRP A 311 0.75 8.11 11.33
N LEU A 312 0.13 7.65 10.24
CA LEU A 312 -1.32 7.53 10.19
C LEU A 312 -1.87 6.49 11.15
N GLU A 313 -1.07 5.49 11.51
CA GLU A 313 -1.42 4.52 12.56
C GLU A 313 -1.65 5.18 13.93
N ASP A 314 -0.86 6.20 14.27
CA ASP A 314 -1.00 6.97 15.53
C ASP A 314 -2.23 7.90 15.49
N ARG A 315 -2.67 8.31 14.30
CA ARG A 315 -3.80 9.24 14.10
C ARG A 315 -5.13 8.53 13.92
N LEU A 316 -5.13 7.40 13.25
CA LEU A 316 -6.34 6.68 12.83
C LEU A 316 -6.56 5.39 13.61
N GLY A 317 -5.53 4.90 14.34
CA GLY A 317 -5.48 3.54 14.86
C GLY A 317 -5.09 2.51 13.79
N GLN A 318 -4.71 1.32 14.22
CA GLN A 318 -4.19 0.26 13.33
C GLN A 318 -5.19 -0.17 12.26
N GLU A 319 -6.46 -0.36 12.61
CA GLU A 319 -7.50 -0.82 11.68
C GLU A 319 -7.71 0.15 10.51
N HIS A 320 -7.91 1.42 10.80
CA HIS A 320 -8.12 2.44 9.77
C HIS A 320 -6.86 2.72 8.97
N SER A 321 -5.67 2.66 9.59
CA SER A 321 -4.39 2.79 8.88
C SER A 321 -4.16 1.63 7.91
N ARG A 322 -4.57 0.41 8.24
CA ARG A 322 -4.51 -0.75 7.35
C ARG A 322 -5.43 -0.59 6.14
N SER A 323 -6.55 0.09 6.32
CA SER A 323 -7.56 0.39 5.28
C SER A 323 -7.50 1.86 4.82
N ALA A 324 -6.36 2.54 4.99
CA ALA A 324 -6.23 3.98 4.77
C ALA A 324 -6.76 4.51 3.42
N PRO A 325 -6.60 3.83 2.26
CA PRO A 325 -7.22 4.27 1.02
C PRO A 325 -8.75 4.30 1.06
N ALA A 326 -9.40 3.30 1.70
CA ALA A 326 -10.85 3.26 1.86
C ALA A 326 -11.33 4.36 2.83
N TYR A 327 -10.62 4.55 3.92
CA TYR A 327 -10.86 5.67 4.84
C TYR A 327 -10.73 7.01 4.12
N ALA A 328 -9.65 7.23 3.38
CA ALA A 328 -9.40 8.47 2.66
C ALA A 328 -10.50 8.78 1.63
N VAL A 329 -10.94 7.79 0.84
CA VAL A 329 -11.98 8.01 -0.16
C VAL A 329 -13.33 8.32 0.49
N SER A 330 -13.68 7.71 1.62
CA SER A 330 -14.91 8.03 2.36
C SER A 330 -14.89 9.47 2.91
N GLN A 331 -13.77 9.91 3.47
CA GLN A 331 -13.60 11.28 3.95
C GLN A 331 -13.69 12.32 2.82
N LEU A 332 -13.03 12.04 1.69
CA LEU A 332 -13.11 12.90 0.50
C LEU A 332 -14.53 12.98 -0.06
N ALA A 333 -15.29 11.89 0.00
CA ALA A 333 -16.69 11.88 -0.42
C ALA A 333 -17.57 12.75 0.50
N ALA A 334 -17.44 12.57 1.81
CA ALA A 334 -18.19 13.36 2.79
C ALA A 334 -17.93 14.88 2.65
N GLU A 335 -16.70 15.28 2.27
CA GLU A 335 -16.33 16.68 2.08
C GLU A 335 -16.83 17.27 0.75
N ASN A 336 -16.91 16.49 -0.31
CA ASN A 336 -17.10 17.00 -1.67
C ASN A 336 -18.48 16.72 -2.26
N LEU A 337 -19.20 15.71 -1.76
CA LEU A 337 -20.45 15.26 -2.39
C LEU A 337 -21.72 15.78 -1.69
N GLN A 338 -21.59 16.51 -0.57
CA GLN A 338 -22.73 17.00 0.22
C GLN A 338 -23.78 15.91 0.53
N VAL A 339 -23.28 14.68 0.81
CA VAL A 339 -24.10 13.48 1.07
C VAL A 339 -24.38 13.37 2.55
#